data_d157768c95bb84d8ab24e824c79936e9
#
_entry.id   d157768c95bb84d8ab24e824c79936e9
#
_cell.length_a   1.000
_cell.length_b   1.000
_cell.length_c   1.000
_cell.angle_alpha   90.00
_cell.angle_beta   90.00
_cell.angle_gamma   90.00
#
_symmetry.space_group_name_H-M   'P 1'
#
loop_
_entity.id
_entity.type
_entity.pdbx_description
1 polymer ?
#
loop_
_entity_poly.entity_id
_entity_poly.type
_entity_poly.pdbx_seq_one_letter_code
_entity_poly.pdbx_strand_id
1 'polypeptide(L)'
;PYRMLPAKEYFTLKTGNDKFHSERGMPNVMTYESMLRTFSPEGIWPQDNEWGMHDYTREGAQGCTSFNEIIAKGYGEPQSAKEFAELAQWVNYDGHRSLFESRSQNRKGLLMWMSHSCWPSMVWQTYDYYFEPTAAYFAIKKASEPLHIQWNPATDEVEVVNYSAGTHKGLTAKVQVLNMDASVAWEKEATVDSNEDTTD
;
A
#
# COMPACT_ATOMS: atom_id res chain seq x y z
N PRO A 1 -1.03 -10.98 -10.05
CA PRO A 1 -2.03 -10.02 -10.54
C PRO A 1 -1.77 -8.65 -9.99
N TYR A 2 -1.97 -7.64 -10.83
CA TYR A 2 -1.81 -6.23 -10.52
C TYR A 2 -3.18 -5.66 -10.15
N ARG A 3 -3.72 -6.05 -9.02
CA ARG A 3 -5.04 -5.63 -8.57
C ARG A 3 -4.96 -4.93 -7.22
N MET A 4 -5.76 -3.90 -7.03
CA MET A 4 -6.10 -3.42 -5.71
C MET A 4 -7.11 -4.37 -5.10
N LEU A 5 -6.74 -4.90 -3.94
CA LEU A 5 -7.56 -5.82 -3.17
C LEU A 5 -7.72 -5.30 -1.75
N PRO A 6 -8.80 -5.61 -1.06
CA PRO A 6 -8.87 -5.43 0.39
C PRO A 6 -7.70 -6.12 1.09
N ALA A 7 -7.17 -5.53 2.16
CA ALA A 7 -6.02 -6.04 2.90
C ALA A 7 -6.11 -7.55 3.19
N LYS A 8 -7.25 -7.99 3.72
CA LYS A 8 -7.53 -9.40 4.03
C LYS A 8 -7.29 -10.35 2.86
N GLU A 9 -7.61 -9.92 1.63
CA GLU A 9 -7.44 -10.76 0.46
C GLU A 9 -5.97 -11.02 0.14
N TYR A 10 -5.08 -10.07 0.36
CA TYR A 10 -3.63 -10.29 0.19
C TYR A 10 -3.11 -11.38 1.12
N PHE A 11 -3.59 -11.43 2.35
CA PHE A 11 -3.18 -12.44 3.34
C PHE A 11 -3.79 -13.82 3.07
N THR A 12 -4.94 -13.88 2.42
CA THR A 12 -5.63 -15.15 2.10
C THR A 12 -5.31 -15.68 0.71
N LEU A 13 -4.73 -14.85 -0.18
CA LEU A 13 -4.38 -15.30 -1.52
C LEU A 13 -3.36 -16.43 -1.47
N LYS A 14 -3.82 -17.63 -1.77
CA LYS A 14 -2.98 -18.80 -2.07
C LYS A 14 -2.36 -18.62 -3.46
N THR A 15 -1.49 -17.63 -3.58
CA THR A 15 -0.67 -17.51 -4.79
C THR A 15 0.47 -18.48 -4.66
N GLY A 16 0.26 -19.71 -5.09
CA GLY A 16 1.26 -20.76 -5.25
C GLY A 16 2.34 -20.86 -4.16
N ASN A 17 3.17 -21.84 -4.21
CA ASN A 17 4.38 -21.96 -3.36
C ASN A 17 5.50 -20.99 -3.78
N ASP A 18 5.13 -19.84 -4.37
CA ASP A 18 6.09 -18.87 -4.87
C ASP A 18 6.79 -18.16 -3.72
N LYS A 19 7.89 -18.74 -3.29
CA LYS A 19 8.75 -18.13 -2.26
C LYS A 19 9.38 -16.83 -2.74
N PHE A 20 9.48 -16.64 -4.05
CA PHE A 20 10.04 -15.45 -4.69
C PHE A 20 9.10 -14.96 -5.78
N HIS A 21 8.72 -13.69 -5.74
CA HIS A 21 7.98 -13.01 -6.80
C HIS A 21 8.88 -12.05 -7.55
N SER A 22 9.11 -12.31 -8.82
CA SER A 22 9.94 -11.46 -9.69
C SER A 22 9.23 -10.18 -10.11
N GLU A 23 7.91 -10.10 -9.95
CA GLU A 23 7.13 -8.96 -10.42
C GLU A 23 5.77 -8.88 -9.72
N ARG A 24 5.58 -7.85 -8.92
CA ARG A 24 4.32 -7.55 -8.24
C ARG A 24 4.11 -6.05 -8.12
N GLY A 25 2.88 -5.61 -8.24
CA GLY A 25 2.49 -4.21 -8.07
C GLY A 25 0.98 -4.06 -8.01
N MET A 26 0.55 -2.85 -7.89
CA MET A 26 -0.85 -2.44 -8.03
C MET A 26 -0.91 -1.05 -8.68
N PRO A 27 -2.07 -0.67 -9.24
CA PRO A 27 -2.27 0.68 -9.73
C PRO A 27 -1.91 1.73 -8.68
N ASN A 28 -1.47 2.88 -9.13
CA ASN A 28 -1.08 4.00 -8.27
C ASN A 28 -1.63 5.32 -8.84
N VAL A 29 -1.67 6.33 -8.01
CA VAL A 29 -2.00 7.70 -8.37
C VAL A 29 -0.85 8.59 -7.90
N MET A 30 -0.41 9.53 -8.73
CA MET A 30 0.58 10.51 -8.32
C MET A 30 0.05 11.43 -7.22
N THR A 31 0.94 12.11 -6.51
CA THR A 31 0.54 13.10 -5.50
C THR A 31 -0.18 14.29 -6.13
N TYR A 32 -0.94 15.05 -5.37
CA TYR A 32 -1.62 16.23 -5.88
C TYR A 32 -0.65 17.28 -6.42
N GLU A 33 0.50 17.46 -5.77
CA GLU A 33 1.57 18.34 -6.20
C GLU A 33 2.13 17.95 -7.57
N SER A 34 2.24 16.67 -7.84
CA SER A 34 2.64 16.16 -9.15
C SER A 34 1.52 16.30 -10.19
N MET A 35 0.25 16.17 -9.79
CA MET A 35 -0.88 16.45 -10.68
C MET A 35 -0.87 17.90 -11.17
N LEU A 36 -0.59 18.86 -10.30
CA LEU A 36 -0.48 20.28 -10.67
C LEU A 36 0.64 20.55 -11.70
N ARG A 37 1.63 19.68 -11.79
CA ARG A 37 2.73 19.75 -12.78
C ARG A 37 2.43 18.99 -14.07
N THR A 38 1.46 18.09 -14.02
CA THR A 38 1.15 17.13 -15.09
C THR A 38 -0.04 17.58 -15.92
N PHE A 39 -1.10 18.01 -15.25
CA PHE A 39 -2.38 18.34 -15.86
C PHE A 39 -2.51 19.82 -16.20
N SER A 40 -3.28 20.11 -17.24
CA SER A 40 -3.77 21.46 -17.46
C SER A 40 -4.70 21.92 -16.32
N PRO A 41 -4.83 23.21 -16.06
CA PRO A 41 -5.75 23.71 -15.03
C PRO A 41 -7.20 23.27 -15.26
N GLU A 42 -7.62 23.10 -16.49
CA GLU A 42 -8.97 22.69 -16.90
C GLU A 42 -9.14 21.15 -16.84
N GLY A 43 -8.08 20.39 -17.11
CA GLY A 43 -8.12 18.93 -17.19
C GLY A 43 -7.84 18.21 -15.86
N ILE A 44 -7.41 18.94 -14.81
CA ILE A 44 -7.09 18.30 -13.52
C ILE A 44 -8.34 17.79 -12.82
N TRP A 45 -9.50 18.42 -13.01
CA TRP A 45 -10.77 18.02 -12.42
C TRP A 45 -11.96 18.64 -13.15
N PRO A 46 -13.07 17.89 -13.38
CA PRO A 46 -13.26 16.48 -13.08
C PRO A 46 -12.39 15.56 -13.96
N GLN A 47 -12.35 14.27 -13.62
CA GLN A 47 -11.64 13.27 -14.40
C GLN A 47 -12.22 13.17 -15.82
N ASP A 48 -11.38 13.44 -16.82
CA ASP A 48 -11.76 13.47 -18.22
C ASP A 48 -10.75 12.75 -19.13
N ASN A 49 -10.71 13.12 -20.41
CA ASN A 49 -9.80 12.53 -21.39
C ASN A 49 -8.32 12.78 -21.07
N GLU A 50 -7.97 13.87 -20.39
CA GLU A 50 -6.58 14.14 -19.99
C GLU A 50 -6.09 13.11 -18.97
N TRP A 51 -6.96 12.68 -18.05
CA TRP A 51 -6.67 11.56 -17.15
C TRP A 51 -6.40 10.27 -17.91
N GLY A 52 -7.14 10.01 -18.99
CA GLY A 52 -6.90 8.89 -19.90
C GLY A 52 -5.57 8.99 -20.61
N MET A 53 -5.13 10.19 -20.99
CA MET A 53 -3.82 10.44 -21.60
C MET A 53 -2.68 10.12 -20.65
N HIS A 54 -2.89 10.22 -19.34
CA HIS A 54 -1.95 9.84 -18.30
C HIS A 54 -2.18 8.41 -17.73
N ASP A 55 -2.75 7.52 -18.56
CA ASP A 55 -2.98 6.10 -18.30
C ASP A 55 -4.02 5.79 -17.19
N TYR A 56 -4.70 6.76 -16.61
CA TYR A 56 -5.65 6.51 -15.53
C TYR A 56 -6.81 5.61 -15.95
N THR A 57 -7.35 5.83 -17.14
CA THR A 57 -8.50 5.08 -17.68
C THR A 57 -8.09 3.94 -18.62
N ARG A 58 -6.80 3.76 -18.87
CA ARG A 58 -6.33 2.76 -19.83
C ARG A 58 -6.56 1.35 -19.30
N GLU A 59 -7.17 0.51 -20.11
CA GLU A 59 -7.46 -0.88 -19.77
C GLU A 59 -6.20 -1.68 -19.44
N GLY A 60 -5.10 -1.43 -20.15
CA GLY A 60 -3.79 -2.02 -19.88
C GLY A 60 -3.16 -1.59 -18.56
N ALA A 61 -3.58 -0.48 -17.97
CA ALA A 61 -3.17 -0.04 -16.64
C ALA A 61 -3.91 -0.81 -15.54
N GLN A 62 -4.74 -1.75 -15.91
CA GLN A 62 -5.41 -2.74 -15.05
C GLN A 62 -6.21 -2.14 -13.90
N GLY A 63 -7.01 -1.14 -14.21
CA GLY A 63 -8.04 -0.69 -13.33
C GLY A 63 -7.60 0.40 -12.36
N CYS A 64 -6.81 1.37 -12.80
CA CYS A 64 -6.64 2.61 -12.05
C CYS A 64 -7.99 3.23 -11.70
N THR A 65 -8.98 3.14 -12.57
CA THR A 65 -10.37 3.57 -12.29
C THR A 65 -11.01 2.86 -11.11
N SER A 66 -10.47 1.72 -10.64
CA SER A 66 -10.93 1.07 -9.41
C SER A 66 -10.73 1.92 -8.16
N PHE A 67 -9.85 2.94 -8.19
CA PHE A 67 -9.76 3.92 -7.11
C PHE A 67 -11.09 4.65 -6.90
N ASN A 68 -11.80 5.01 -7.97
CA ASN A 68 -13.08 5.70 -7.86
C ASN A 68 -14.08 4.89 -7.04
N GLU A 69 -14.22 3.60 -7.34
CA GLU A 69 -15.14 2.72 -6.62
C GLU A 69 -14.72 2.51 -5.16
N ILE A 70 -13.43 2.29 -4.91
CA ILE A 70 -12.90 2.05 -3.57
C ILE A 70 -13.05 3.30 -2.72
N ILE A 71 -12.71 4.47 -3.28
CA ILE A 71 -12.82 5.75 -2.58
C ILE A 71 -14.28 6.07 -2.31
N ALA A 72 -15.15 6.01 -3.31
CA ALA A 72 -16.58 6.30 -3.14
C ALA A 72 -17.23 5.40 -2.08
N LYS A 73 -16.90 4.12 -2.08
CA LYS A 73 -17.42 3.15 -1.11
C LYS A 73 -16.87 3.34 0.30
N GLY A 74 -15.58 3.69 0.43
CA GLY A 74 -14.90 3.77 1.73
C GLY A 74 -14.96 5.14 2.38
N TYR A 75 -14.95 6.20 1.57
CA TYR A 75 -14.75 7.58 2.04
C TYR A 75 -15.77 8.58 1.51
N GLY A 76 -16.61 8.19 0.56
CA GLY A 76 -17.52 9.08 -0.16
C GLY A 76 -16.95 9.61 -1.48
N GLU A 77 -17.77 10.34 -2.23
CA GLU A 77 -17.37 10.90 -3.53
C GLU A 77 -16.48 12.13 -3.35
N PRO A 78 -15.23 12.11 -3.82
CA PRO A 78 -14.34 13.27 -3.71
C PRO A 78 -14.85 14.43 -4.56
N GLN A 79 -14.69 15.64 -4.07
CA GLN A 79 -15.19 16.86 -4.71
C GLN A 79 -14.11 17.65 -5.43
N SER A 80 -12.86 17.20 -5.37
CA SER A 80 -11.70 17.86 -6.01
C SER A 80 -10.58 16.88 -6.33
N ALA A 81 -9.70 17.26 -7.25
CA ALA A 81 -8.49 16.51 -7.54
C ALA A 81 -7.61 16.31 -6.30
N LYS A 82 -7.52 17.33 -5.44
CA LYS A 82 -6.74 17.24 -4.19
C LYS A 82 -7.29 16.18 -3.27
N GLU A 83 -8.58 16.24 -2.97
CA GLU A 83 -9.25 15.25 -2.12
C GLU A 83 -9.14 13.84 -2.69
N PHE A 84 -9.36 13.69 -4.00
CA PHE A 84 -9.17 12.43 -4.68
C PHE A 84 -7.75 11.89 -4.53
N ALA A 85 -6.73 12.74 -4.80
CA ALA A 85 -5.34 12.32 -4.70
C ALA A 85 -4.95 11.91 -3.27
N GLU A 86 -5.38 12.66 -2.25
CA GLU A 86 -5.12 12.35 -0.85
C GLU A 86 -5.75 11.00 -0.44
N LEU A 87 -7.01 10.76 -0.81
CA LEU A 87 -7.68 9.48 -0.54
C LEU A 87 -7.05 8.32 -1.33
N ALA A 88 -6.64 8.56 -2.57
CA ALA A 88 -5.93 7.57 -3.38
C ALA A 88 -4.56 7.20 -2.76
N GLN A 89 -3.85 8.14 -2.14
CA GLN A 89 -2.62 7.83 -1.40
C GLN A 89 -2.89 6.90 -0.21
N TRP A 90 -3.99 7.08 0.53
CA TRP A 90 -4.38 6.17 1.60
C TRP A 90 -4.67 4.76 1.09
N VAL A 91 -5.45 4.63 0.03
CA VAL A 91 -5.74 3.34 -0.61
C VAL A 91 -4.46 2.67 -1.09
N ASN A 92 -3.54 3.46 -1.62
CA ASN A 92 -2.24 2.97 -2.11
C ASN A 92 -1.32 2.52 -0.97
N TYR A 93 -1.29 3.28 0.13
CA TYR A 93 -0.53 2.93 1.33
C TYR A 93 -0.99 1.57 1.88
N ASP A 94 -2.30 1.45 2.13
CA ASP A 94 -2.87 0.24 2.72
C ASP A 94 -2.65 -0.99 1.81
N GLY A 95 -2.88 -0.84 0.52
CA GLY A 95 -2.70 -1.91 -0.44
C GLY A 95 -1.26 -2.39 -0.58
N HIS A 96 -0.29 -1.47 -0.74
CA HIS A 96 1.12 -1.84 -0.84
C HIS A 96 1.67 -2.40 0.47
N ARG A 97 1.26 -1.85 1.60
CA ARG A 97 1.61 -2.38 2.91
C ARG A 97 1.13 -3.82 3.04
N SER A 98 -0.14 -4.07 2.78
CA SER A 98 -0.73 -5.41 2.86
C SER A 98 -0.10 -6.39 1.88
N LEU A 99 0.24 -5.94 0.66
CA LEU A 99 0.94 -6.75 -0.34
C LEU A 99 2.29 -7.26 0.17
N PHE A 100 3.03 -6.44 0.90
CA PHE A 100 4.33 -6.80 1.45
C PHE A 100 4.19 -7.57 2.77
N GLU A 101 3.35 -7.13 3.70
CA GLU A 101 3.12 -7.79 4.99
C GLU A 101 2.54 -9.20 4.83
N SER A 102 1.67 -9.43 3.85
CA SER A 102 1.05 -10.75 3.60
C SER A 102 2.05 -11.86 3.23
N ARG A 103 3.31 -11.53 3.08
CA ARG A 103 4.38 -12.47 2.72
C ARG A 103 5.28 -12.86 3.88
N SER A 104 4.99 -12.38 5.08
CA SER A 104 5.85 -12.55 6.26
C SER A 104 6.24 -14.01 6.54
N GLN A 105 5.32 -14.95 6.38
CA GLN A 105 5.53 -16.36 6.73
C GLN A 105 6.19 -17.20 5.64
N ASN A 106 6.17 -16.77 4.38
CA ASN A 106 6.61 -17.63 3.27
C ASN A 106 7.45 -16.90 2.21
N ARG A 107 7.95 -15.73 2.54
CA ARG A 107 8.66 -14.90 1.57
C ARG A 107 10.15 -15.16 1.55
N LYS A 108 10.68 -15.35 0.33
CA LYS A 108 12.12 -15.29 0.03
C LYS A 108 12.48 -14.04 -0.76
N GLY A 109 11.51 -13.36 -1.33
CA GLY A 109 11.69 -12.09 -2.02
C GLY A 109 10.46 -11.65 -2.80
N LEU A 110 10.33 -10.34 -2.96
CA LEU A 110 9.30 -9.69 -3.76
C LEU A 110 9.92 -8.49 -4.47
N LEU A 111 9.89 -8.48 -5.80
CA LEU A 111 10.31 -7.34 -6.60
C LEU A 111 9.10 -6.54 -7.04
N MET A 112 9.18 -5.23 -6.84
CA MET A 112 8.09 -4.32 -7.18
C MET A 112 8.07 -4.00 -8.67
N TRP A 113 6.93 -4.15 -9.29
CA TRP A 113 6.63 -3.58 -10.58
C TRP A 113 5.65 -2.41 -10.38
N MET A 114 6.12 -1.17 -10.51
CA MET A 114 7.51 -0.79 -10.78
C MET A 114 7.93 0.37 -9.88
N SER A 115 9.23 0.72 -9.90
CA SER A 115 9.72 1.80 -9.04
C SER A 115 9.39 3.18 -9.59
N HIS A 116 9.44 3.37 -10.91
CA HIS A 116 9.39 4.69 -11.53
C HIS A 116 8.85 4.61 -12.96
N SER A 117 8.01 5.55 -13.35
CA SER A 117 7.50 5.64 -14.72
C SER A 117 8.45 6.43 -15.63
N CYS A 118 8.47 6.08 -16.92
CA CYS A 118 9.31 6.75 -17.91
C CYS A 118 8.69 8.03 -18.51
N TRP A 119 7.45 8.34 -18.15
CA TRP A 119 6.70 9.52 -18.55
C TRP A 119 5.62 9.81 -17.50
N PRO A 120 5.00 11.01 -17.47
CA PRO A 120 4.01 11.36 -16.46
C PRO A 120 2.74 10.50 -16.61
N SER A 121 2.70 9.36 -15.95
CA SER A 121 1.57 8.42 -15.95
C SER A 121 1.15 8.04 -14.55
N MET A 122 -0.05 7.47 -14.41
CA MET A 122 -0.60 6.99 -13.15
C MET A 122 -0.64 5.46 -13.11
N VAL A 123 0.53 4.80 -13.23
CA VAL A 123 0.60 3.34 -13.32
C VAL A 123 1.72 2.80 -12.45
N TRP A 124 1.41 1.81 -11.60
CA TRP A 124 2.34 0.92 -10.88
C TRP A 124 3.69 1.52 -10.48
N GLN A 125 3.72 2.62 -9.74
CA GLN A 125 4.96 3.32 -9.41
C GLN A 125 5.07 3.58 -7.91
N THR A 126 6.29 3.48 -7.35
CA THR A 126 6.58 3.92 -5.99
C THR A 126 7.03 5.38 -5.96
N TYR A 127 7.72 5.80 -7.02
CA TYR A 127 8.03 7.21 -7.32
C TYR A 127 7.29 7.61 -8.59
N ASP A 128 6.70 8.77 -8.59
CA ASP A 128 6.11 9.30 -9.83
C ASP A 128 7.20 9.77 -10.82
N TYR A 129 6.77 10.26 -11.97
CA TYR A 129 7.68 10.74 -13.01
C TYR A 129 8.65 11.82 -12.52
N TYR A 130 8.27 12.61 -11.55
CA TYR A 130 9.07 13.71 -10.98
C TYR A 130 9.94 13.29 -9.81
N PHE A 131 10.05 11.98 -9.56
CA PHE A 131 10.76 11.39 -8.41
C PHE A 131 10.13 11.73 -7.05
N GLU A 132 8.89 12.18 -7.01
CA GLU A 132 8.17 12.33 -5.76
C GLU A 132 7.75 10.95 -5.23
N PRO A 133 8.08 10.60 -3.99
CA PRO A 133 7.67 9.35 -3.41
C PRO A 133 6.17 9.36 -3.15
N THR A 134 5.47 8.37 -3.70
CA THR A 134 4.05 8.16 -3.42
C THR A 134 3.88 7.38 -2.10
N ALA A 135 2.64 7.25 -1.64
CA ALA A 135 2.33 6.47 -0.44
C ALA A 135 2.81 5.02 -0.54
N ALA A 136 2.92 4.47 -1.75
CA ALA A 136 3.48 3.14 -1.99
C ALA A 136 4.91 2.98 -1.45
N TYR A 137 5.76 3.99 -1.67
CA TYR A 137 7.13 3.97 -1.13
C TYR A 137 7.15 3.85 0.39
N PHE A 138 6.36 4.66 1.08
CA PHE A 138 6.32 4.66 2.54
C PHE A 138 5.72 3.37 3.10
N ALA A 139 4.71 2.83 2.44
CA ALA A 139 4.09 1.55 2.79
C ALA A 139 5.07 0.39 2.69
N ILE A 140 5.80 0.30 1.57
CA ILE A 140 6.80 -0.74 1.34
C ILE A 140 7.96 -0.61 2.34
N LYS A 141 8.44 0.62 2.56
CA LYS A 141 9.48 0.89 3.56
C LYS A 141 9.05 0.40 4.94
N LYS A 142 7.81 0.69 5.35
CA LYS A 142 7.27 0.26 6.65
C LYS A 142 7.16 -1.26 6.73
N ALA A 143 6.57 -1.90 5.74
CA ALA A 143 6.38 -3.35 5.70
C ALA A 143 7.69 -4.15 5.55
N SER A 144 8.81 -3.49 5.23
CA SER A 144 10.13 -4.11 5.02
C SER A 144 11.12 -3.82 6.14
N GLU A 145 10.66 -3.30 7.28
CA GLU A 145 11.53 -3.12 8.45
C GLU A 145 12.12 -4.47 8.89
N PRO A 146 13.41 -4.53 9.23
CA PRO A 146 14.06 -5.79 9.63
C PRO A 146 13.39 -6.48 10.83
N LEU A 147 12.88 -5.69 11.78
CA LEU A 147 12.00 -6.10 12.87
C LEU A 147 10.72 -5.29 12.78
N HIS A 148 9.61 -5.96 12.56
CA HIS A 148 8.34 -5.35 12.19
C HIS A 148 7.19 -5.91 13.02
N ILE A 149 6.23 -5.06 13.37
CA ILE A 149 4.97 -5.47 13.98
C ILE A 149 3.83 -5.16 13.03
N GLN A 150 2.94 -6.10 12.82
CA GLN A 150 1.82 -5.98 11.90
C GLN A 150 0.55 -6.62 12.44
N TRP A 151 -0.58 -6.20 11.93
CA TRP A 151 -1.86 -6.86 12.09
C TRP A 151 -2.13 -7.76 10.89
N ASN A 152 -2.47 -9.01 11.15
CA ASN A 152 -2.90 -9.96 10.11
C ASN A 152 -4.44 -9.95 10.03
N PRO A 153 -5.04 -9.31 9.03
CA PRO A 153 -6.50 -9.21 8.90
C PRO A 153 -7.19 -10.53 8.53
N ALA A 154 -6.44 -11.57 8.20
CA ALA A 154 -7.01 -12.89 7.92
C ALA A 154 -7.28 -13.70 9.19
N THR A 155 -6.43 -13.53 10.21
CA THR A 155 -6.51 -14.27 11.49
C THR A 155 -6.93 -13.38 12.65
N ASP A 156 -6.97 -12.07 12.49
CA ASP A 156 -7.15 -11.04 13.52
C ASP A 156 -6.08 -11.10 14.63
N GLU A 157 -4.87 -11.53 14.26
CA GLU A 157 -3.71 -11.60 15.14
C GLU A 157 -2.74 -10.47 14.88
N VAL A 158 -1.96 -10.11 15.90
CA VAL A 158 -0.82 -9.22 15.77
C VAL A 158 0.44 -10.06 15.72
N GLU A 159 1.24 -9.88 14.69
CA GLU A 159 2.43 -10.65 14.41
C GLU A 159 3.68 -9.77 14.60
N VAL A 160 4.72 -10.33 15.21
CA VAL A 160 6.07 -9.76 15.20
C VAL A 160 6.89 -10.50 14.15
N VAL A 161 7.29 -9.79 13.12
CA VAL A 161 8.03 -10.34 11.98
C VAL A 161 9.48 -9.89 12.07
N ASN A 162 10.39 -10.84 12.15
CA ASN A 162 11.82 -10.59 12.22
C ASN A 162 12.51 -11.18 10.99
N TYR A 163 12.84 -10.30 10.04
CA TYR A 163 13.51 -10.74 8.80
C TYR A 163 15.02 -10.93 8.99
N SER A 164 15.68 -9.96 9.65
CA SER A 164 17.14 -9.90 9.69
C SER A 164 17.69 -9.03 10.82
N ALA A 165 16.95 -8.90 11.90
CA ALA A 165 17.37 -8.04 13.01
C ALA A 165 18.14 -8.78 14.10
N GLY A 166 18.51 -10.05 13.89
CA GLY A 166 19.09 -10.90 14.92
C GLY A 166 18.03 -11.41 15.93
N THR A 167 18.48 -12.11 16.96
CA THR A 167 17.58 -12.62 18.00
C THR A 167 17.35 -11.59 19.09
N HIS A 168 16.09 -11.33 19.40
CA HIS A 168 15.66 -10.43 20.47
C HIS A 168 14.90 -11.18 21.54
N LYS A 169 15.12 -10.79 22.80
CA LYS A 169 14.42 -11.33 23.97
C LYS A 169 13.68 -10.21 24.71
N GLY A 170 12.48 -10.50 25.17
CA GLY A 170 11.71 -9.60 26.01
C GLY A 170 11.26 -8.33 25.28
N LEU A 171 10.97 -8.41 23.98
CA LEU A 171 10.37 -7.30 23.24
C LEU A 171 8.98 -6.98 23.78
N THR A 172 8.63 -5.71 23.87
CA THR A 172 7.28 -5.30 24.20
C THR A 172 6.51 -4.99 22.91
N ALA A 173 5.53 -5.81 22.60
CA ALA A 173 4.56 -5.54 21.53
C ALA A 173 3.36 -4.78 22.11
N LYS A 174 3.10 -3.57 21.61
CA LYS A 174 1.97 -2.73 22.03
C LYS A 174 0.99 -2.56 20.89
N VAL A 175 -0.29 -2.79 21.18
CA VAL A 175 -1.40 -2.61 20.23
C VAL A 175 -2.41 -1.65 20.82
N GLN A 176 -2.88 -0.72 19.99
CA GLN A 176 -3.93 0.23 20.35
C GLN A 176 -5.01 0.24 19.27
N VAL A 177 -6.26 0.24 19.69
CA VAL A 177 -7.42 0.56 18.86
C VAL A 177 -7.88 1.96 19.23
N LEU A 178 -7.93 2.83 18.24
CA LEU A 178 -8.28 4.24 18.41
C LEU A 178 -9.68 4.53 17.91
N ASN A 179 -10.37 5.44 18.58
CA ASN A 179 -11.56 6.09 18.05
C ASN A 179 -11.18 7.09 16.95
N MET A 180 -12.18 7.60 16.22
CA MET A 180 -11.96 8.58 15.15
C MET A 180 -11.40 9.93 15.64
N ASP A 181 -11.53 10.23 16.93
CA ASP A 181 -10.93 11.39 17.58
C ASP A 181 -9.52 11.13 18.15
N ALA A 182 -8.92 9.99 17.76
CA ALA A 182 -7.63 9.50 18.22
C ALA A 182 -7.56 9.13 19.72
N SER A 183 -8.66 9.14 20.44
CA SER A 183 -8.69 8.60 21.81
C SER A 183 -8.55 7.07 21.79
N VAL A 184 -7.85 6.51 22.79
CA VAL A 184 -7.65 5.07 22.89
C VAL A 184 -8.94 4.39 23.32
N ALA A 185 -9.51 3.55 22.46
CA ALA A 185 -10.67 2.73 22.76
C ALA A 185 -10.26 1.43 23.49
N TRP A 186 -9.11 0.89 23.11
CA TRP A 186 -8.57 -0.33 23.70
C TRP A 186 -7.06 -0.38 23.49
N GLU A 187 -6.34 -0.94 24.45
CA GLU A 187 -4.91 -1.25 24.26
C GLU A 187 -4.51 -2.53 24.96
N LYS A 188 -3.47 -3.17 24.47
CA LYS A 188 -2.84 -4.33 25.06
C LYS A 188 -1.34 -4.33 24.81
N GLU A 189 -0.59 -4.80 25.81
CA GLU A 189 0.83 -5.08 25.67
C GLU A 189 1.09 -6.58 25.92
N ALA A 190 2.08 -7.11 25.22
CA ALA A 190 2.57 -8.46 25.41
C ALA A 190 4.09 -8.49 25.30
N THR A 191 4.73 -9.40 26.05
CA THR A 191 6.15 -9.64 25.88
C THR A 191 6.34 -10.79 24.91
N VAL A 192 7.22 -10.61 23.93
CA VAL A 192 7.53 -11.61 22.90
C VAL A 192 9.04 -11.74 22.72
N ASP A 193 9.50 -12.97 22.54
CA ASP A 193 10.85 -13.28 22.06
C ASP A 193 10.78 -13.50 20.55
N SER A 194 11.73 -13.00 19.80
CA SER A 194 11.75 -13.17 18.35
C SER A 194 13.14 -13.58 17.87
N ASN A 195 13.20 -14.68 17.15
CA ASN A 195 14.41 -15.12 16.49
C ASN A 195 14.49 -14.57 15.07
N GLU A 196 15.69 -14.46 14.53
CA GLU A 196 15.86 -14.06 13.13
C GLU A 196 15.18 -15.06 12.19
N ASP A 197 14.57 -14.53 11.13
CA ASP A 197 13.80 -15.27 10.10
C ASP A 197 12.56 -15.99 10.68
N THR A 198 11.89 -15.39 11.70
CA THR A 198 10.62 -15.87 12.26
C THR A 198 9.48 -14.86 12.15
N THR A 199 8.28 -15.39 12.28
CA THR A 199 7.04 -14.64 12.54
C THR A 199 6.41 -15.23 13.80
N ASP A 200 6.28 -14.42 14.86
CA ASP A 200 5.84 -14.78 16.21
C ASP A 200 4.53 -14.06 16.57
#